data_4f2af8d06bd4907b1edab7e92135a9e3
#
_entry.id   4f2af8d06bd4907b1edab7e92135a9e3
#
_cell.length_a   1.000
_cell.length_b   1.000
_cell.length_c   1.000
_cell.angle_alpha   90.00
_cell.angle_beta   90.00
_cell.angle_gamma   90.00
#
_symmetry.space_group_name_H-M   'P 1'
#
loop_
_entity.id
_entity.type
_entity.pdbx_description
1 polymer ?
#
loop_
_entity_poly.entity_id
_entity_poly.type
_entity_poly.pdbx_seq_one_letter_code
_entity_poly.pdbx_strand_id
1 'polypeptide(L)'
;MRPKKVTVTGVATSNWLPVDYKQDPMNLGVGCVLVSGTATYSVEYTFDDVFDTTVAPVAFALSTISAATTSKDGVVNTPVRAIRLNVTGGTSPVVSMTMIQGLR
;
A
#
# COMPACT_ATOMS: atom_id res chain seq x y z
N MET A 1 7.79 2.13 14.30
CA MET A 1 6.71 2.87 13.61
C MET A 1 5.37 2.33 14.09
N ARG A 2 4.43 3.22 14.33
CA ARG A 2 3.07 2.78 14.66
C ARG A 2 2.41 2.17 13.42
N PRO A 3 1.54 1.17 13.58
CA PRO A 3 0.76 0.66 12.47
C PRO A 3 -0.03 1.79 11.79
N LYS A 4 -0.05 1.78 10.46
CA LYS A 4 -0.84 2.73 9.67
C LYS A 4 -1.88 1.96 8.89
N LYS A 5 -3.09 2.51 8.85
CA LYS A 5 -4.21 1.89 8.17
C LYS A 5 -4.90 2.90 7.27
N VAL A 6 -5.26 2.45 6.07
CA VAL A 6 -6.08 3.22 5.15
C VAL A 6 -7.21 2.35 4.63
N THR A 7 -8.39 2.94 4.45
CA THR A 7 -9.54 2.26 3.87
C THR A 7 -9.96 3.02 2.62
N VAL A 8 -10.09 2.30 1.50
CA VAL A 8 -10.56 2.86 0.23
C VAL A 8 -11.96 2.33 -0.02
N THR A 9 -12.92 3.23 -0.20
CA THR A 9 -14.30 2.91 -0.53
C THR A 9 -14.55 3.31 -1.98
N GLY A 10 -14.97 2.37 -2.80
CA GLY A 10 -15.15 2.58 -4.22
C GLY A 10 -13.86 2.35 -5.01
N VAL A 11 -13.92 2.58 -6.31
CA VAL A 11 -12.75 2.48 -7.20
C VAL A 11 -11.97 3.79 -7.08
N ALA A 12 -10.88 3.75 -6.33
CA ALA A 12 -10.09 4.93 -6.01
C ALA A 12 -8.67 4.52 -5.57
N THR A 13 -7.81 5.51 -5.44
CA THR A 13 -6.43 5.34 -4.97
C THR A 13 -6.26 6.10 -3.66
N SER A 14 -5.68 5.46 -2.66
CA SER A 14 -5.40 6.12 -1.38
C SER A 14 -4.27 7.16 -1.53
N ASN A 15 -4.14 8.02 -0.53
CA ASN A 15 -2.95 8.86 -0.41
C ASN A 15 -1.72 7.99 -0.15
N TRP A 16 -0.55 8.51 -0.50
CA TRP A 16 0.71 7.86 -0.16
C TRP A 16 0.92 7.87 1.36
N LEU A 17 1.28 6.70 1.90
CA LEU A 17 1.64 6.55 3.31
C LEU A 17 3.16 6.49 3.41
N PRO A 18 3.82 7.51 3.97
CA PRO A 18 5.29 7.52 4.08
C PRO A 18 5.79 6.39 4.98
N VAL A 19 6.95 5.84 4.61
CA VAL A 19 7.61 4.75 5.32
C VAL A 19 8.97 5.24 5.79
N ASP A 20 9.46 4.70 6.91
CA ASP A 20 10.81 4.97 7.38
C ASP A 20 11.81 4.16 6.55
N TYR A 21 12.25 4.73 5.43
CA TYR A 21 13.16 4.06 4.51
C TYR A 21 14.60 3.97 5.03
N LYS A 22 14.90 4.64 6.14
CA LYS A 22 16.23 4.61 6.76
C LYS A 22 16.39 3.50 7.79
N GLN A 23 15.31 2.77 8.07
CA GLN A 23 15.39 1.66 9.03
C GLN A 23 16.20 0.51 8.42
N ASP A 24 17.10 -0.04 9.23
CA ASP A 24 17.97 -1.15 8.82
C ASP A 24 17.83 -2.32 9.80
N PRO A 25 17.41 -3.51 9.35
CA PRO A 25 16.95 -3.80 8.00
C PRO A 25 15.54 -3.26 7.74
N MET A 26 15.23 -3.02 6.46
CA MET A 26 13.88 -2.69 6.06
C MET A 26 12.99 -3.92 6.25
N ASN A 27 11.94 -3.76 7.04
CA ASN A 27 11.04 -4.87 7.35
C ASN A 27 9.63 -4.29 7.52
N LEU A 28 8.86 -4.34 6.45
CA LEU A 28 7.53 -3.74 6.38
C LEU A 28 6.52 -4.82 6.03
N GLY A 29 5.61 -5.11 6.96
CA GLY A 29 4.48 -6.00 6.72
C GLY A 29 3.30 -5.21 6.18
N VAL A 30 2.64 -5.73 5.15
CA VAL A 30 1.46 -5.12 4.53
C VAL A 30 0.36 -6.15 4.49
N GLY A 31 -0.79 -5.83 5.08
CA GLY A 31 -1.97 -6.68 5.03
C GLY A 31 -3.14 -5.94 4.41
N CYS A 32 -3.81 -6.57 3.45
CA CYS A 32 -4.99 -6.02 2.81
C CYS A 32 -6.18 -6.91 3.05
N VAL A 33 -7.30 -6.32 3.47
CA VAL A 33 -8.54 -7.03 3.77
C VAL A 33 -9.63 -6.49 2.86
N LEU A 34 -10.31 -7.39 2.15
CA LEU A 34 -11.54 -7.05 1.44
C LEU A 34 -12.67 -7.01 2.46
N VAL A 35 -13.09 -5.80 2.82
CA VAL A 35 -14.09 -5.60 3.88
C VAL A 35 -15.49 -5.93 3.38
N SER A 36 -15.84 -5.47 2.18
CA SER A 36 -17.15 -5.74 1.59
C SER A 36 -17.10 -5.56 0.07
N GLY A 37 -18.11 -6.09 -0.61
CA GLY A 37 -18.23 -6.02 -2.06
C GLY A 37 -17.24 -6.91 -2.80
N THR A 38 -17.03 -6.62 -4.07
CA THR A 38 -15.98 -7.25 -4.88
C THR A 38 -14.97 -6.19 -5.27
N ALA A 39 -13.70 -6.56 -5.33
CA ALA A 39 -12.64 -5.62 -5.65
C ALA A 39 -11.52 -6.26 -6.45
N THR A 40 -10.90 -5.46 -7.32
CA THR A 40 -9.58 -5.74 -7.86
C THR A 40 -8.69 -4.61 -7.38
N TYR A 41 -7.60 -4.94 -6.68
CA TYR A 41 -6.76 -3.92 -6.07
C TYR A 41 -5.29 -4.33 -6.12
N SER A 42 -4.43 -3.34 -5.96
CA SER A 42 -2.98 -3.53 -5.88
C SER A 42 -2.42 -2.65 -4.78
N VAL A 43 -1.34 -3.10 -4.16
CA VAL A 43 -0.51 -2.26 -3.31
C VAL A 43 0.63 -1.73 -4.17
N GLU A 44 0.84 -0.42 -4.14
CA GLU A 44 1.86 0.24 -4.92
C GLU A 44 2.87 0.92 -4.01
N TYR A 45 4.11 1.00 -4.47
CA TYR A 45 5.17 1.69 -3.75
C TYR A 45 5.90 2.65 -4.68
N THR A 46 6.60 3.60 -4.10
CA THR A 46 7.38 4.57 -4.85
C THR A 46 8.72 4.83 -4.17
N PHE A 47 9.72 5.17 -4.97
CA PHE A 47 11.01 5.63 -4.50
C PHE A 47 11.10 7.17 -4.48
N ASP A 48 10.10 7.85 -5.01
CA ASP A 48 10.08 9.31 -5.14
C ASP A 48 9.63 9.97 -3.85
N ASP A 49 10.00 11.24 -3.69
CA ASP A 49 9.61 12.03 -2.53
C ASP A 49 8.15 12.46 -2.68
N VAL A 50 7.27 11.86 -1.87
CA VAL A 50 5.83 12.14 -1.90
C VAL A 50 5.47 13.48 -1.27
N PHE A 51 6.41 14.12 -0.59
CA PHE A 51 6.20 15.45 -0.01
C PHE A 51 6.57 16.57 -0.99
N ASP A 52 7.22 16.25 -2.09
CA ASP A 52 7.57 17.22 -3.13
C ASP A 52 6.44 17.30 -4.15
N THR A 53 5.67 18.37 -4.11
CA THR A 53 4.50 18.54 -4.97
C THR A 53 4.88 18.83 -6.43
N THR A 54 6.16 19.08 -6.71
CA THR A 54 6.63 19.29 -8.09
C THR A 54 6.97 17.98 -8.80
N VAL A 55 7.01 16.86 -8.07
CA VAL A 55 7.33 15.55 -8.58
C VAL A 55 6.07 14.69 -8.57
N ALA A 56 5.75 14.05 -9.71
CA ALA A 56 4.71 13.03 -9.78
C ALA A 56 5.35 11.68 -9.45
N PRO A 57 5.06 11.07 -8.29
CA PRO A 57 5.69 9.80 -7.92
C PRO A 57 5.38 8.70 -8.92
N VAL A 58 6.41 7.96 -9.32
CA VAL A 58 6.26 6.78 -10.17
C VAL A 58 5.91 5.59 -9.29
N ALA A 59 4.77 4.95 -9.55
CA ALA A 59 4.27 3.84 -8.75
C ALA A 59 4.66 2.51 -9.36
N PHE A 60 5.07 1.58 -8.50
CA PHE A 60 5.36 0.19 -8.85
C PHE A 60 4.44 -0.71 -8.06
N ALA A 61 3.85 -1.72 -8.69
CA ALA A 61 2.99 -2.67 -8.00
C ALA A 61 3.84 -3.67 -7.20
N LEU A 62 3.42 -3.92 -5.95
CA LEU A 62 4.01 -4.98 -5.14
C LEU A 62 3.55 -6.32 -5.71
N SER A 63 4.51 -7.18 -6.13
CA SER A 63 4.20 -8.39 -6.89
C SER A 63 3.28 -9.35 -6.15
N THR A 64 3.34 -9.39 -4.82
CA THR A 64 2.49 -10.28 -4.02
C THR A 64 1.07 -9.76 -3.85
N ILE A 65 0.82 -8.48 -4.09
CA ILE A 65 -0.50 -7.85 -4.00
C ILE A 65 -0.72 -7.03 -5.27
N SER A 66 -0.84 -7.72 -6.39
CA SER A 66 -1.06 -7.10 -7.70
C SER A 66 -2.31 -7.69 -8.32
N ALA A 67 -3.27 -6.83 -8.67
CA ALA A 67 -4.57 -7.23 -9.21
C ALA A 67 -5.25 -8.30 -8.34
N ALA A 68 -5.18 -8.14 -7.02
CA ALA A 68 -5.74 -9.09 -6.06
C ALA A 68 -7.25 -8.92 -5.98
N THR A 69 -7.96 -10.05 -5.81
CA THR A 69 -9.42 -10.07 -5.70
C THR A 69 -9.90 -10.60 -4.35
N THR A 70 -8.98 -11.01 -3.50
CA THR A 70 -9.25 -11.49 -2.14
C THR A 70 -8.30 -10.81 -1.17
N SER A 71 -8.49 -11.05 0.13
CA SER A 71 -7.55 -10.54 1.14
C SER A 71 -6.16 -11.12 0.90
N LYS A 72 -5.14 -10.29 0.96
CA LYS A 72 -3.75 -10.67 0.68
C LYS A 72 -2.82 -9.96 1.66
N ASP A 73 -1.64 -10.54 1.81
CA ASP A 73 -0.58 -9.93 2.59
C ASP A 73 0.74 -10.01 1.84
N GLY A 74 1.69 -9.21 2.27
CA GLY A 74 3.01 -9.18 1.65
C GLY A 74 4.03 -8.51 2.55
N VAL A 75 5.28 -8.61 2.15
CA VAL A 75 6.41 -8.03 2.89
C VAL A 75 7.22 -7.17 1.94
N VAL A 76 7.61 -5.98 2.40
CA VAL A 76 8.53 -5.12 1.69
C VAL A 76 9.83 -5.11 2.48
N ASN A 77 10.88 -5.67 1.91
CA ASN A 77 12.21 -5.73 2.52
C ASN A 77 13.25 -4.91 1.75
N THR A 78 12.83 -4.19 0.73
CA THR A 78 13.65 -3.25 -0.03
C THR A 78 13.26 -1.84 0.37
N PRO A 79 14.21 -0.92 0.60
CA PRO A 79 13.86 0.44 0.98
C PRO A 79 12.96 1.12 -0.05
N VAL A 80 11.83 1.66 0.40
CA VAL A 80 10.89 2.43 -0.41
C VAL A 80 10.49 3.70 0.36
N ARG A 81 10.04 4.72 -0.35
CA ARG A 81 9.70 6.00 0.27
C ARG A 81 8.27 6.01 0.82
N ALA A 82 7.35 5.39 0.10
CA ALA A 82 5.94 5.40 0.48
C ALA A 82 5.18 4.26 -0.18
N ILE A 83 4.01 3.95 0.37
CA ILE A 83 3.12 2.88 -0.10
C ILE A 83 1.71 3.44 -0.19
N ARG A 84 0.93 2.95 -1.16
CA ARG A 84 -0.48 3.29 -1.29
C ARG A 84 -1.30 2.08 -1.73
N LEU A 85 -2.61 2.16 -1.49
CA LEU A 85 -3.59 1.19 -1.95
C LEU A 85 -4.30 1.75 -3.18
N ASN A 86 -4.34 0.97 -4.26
CA ASN A 86 -5.02 1.34 -5.50
C ASN A 86 -6.09 0.31 -5.83
N VAL A 87 -7.36 0.69 -5.70
CA VAL A 87 -8.50 -0.14 -6.06
C VAL A 87 -8.89 0.21 -7.49
N THR A 88 -8.69 -0.75 -8.41
CA THR A 88 -8.84 -0.51 -9.84
C THR A 88 -10.18 -0.99 -10.39
N GLY A 89 -10.92 -1.82 -9.67
CA GLY A 89 -12.20 -2.34 -10.13
C GLY A 89 -13.01 -3.00 -9.03
N GLY A 90 -14.22 -3.42 -9.38
CA GLY A 90 -15.11 -4.13 -8.48
C GLY A 90 -16.47 -3.49 -8.37
N THR A 91 -17.36 -4.13 -7.60
CA THR A 91 -18.72 -3.66 -7.32
C THR A 91 -18.81 -3.26 -5.85
N SER A 92 -19.01 -1.97 -5.60
CA SER A 92 -19.06 -1.40 -4.24
C SER A 92 -17.91 -1.89 -3.37
N PRO A 93 -16.65 -1.77 -3.84
CA PRO A 93 -15.50 -2.33 -3.11
C PRO A 93 -15.19 -1.49 -1.87
N VAL A 94 -14.87 -2.17 -0.77
CA VAL A 94 -14.26 -1.55 0.41
C VAL A 94 -13.06 -2.38 0.78
N VAL A 95 -11.87 -1.80 0.64
CA VAL A 95 -10.60 -2.48 0.89
C VAL A 95 -9.82 -1.70 1.93
N SER A 96 -9.27 -2.40 2.89
CA SER A 96 -8.50 -1.83 3.99
C SER A 96 -7.06 -2.34 3.91
N MET A 97 -6.10 -1.44 3.99
CA MET A 97 -4.68 -1.79 4.03
C MET A 97 -4.08 -1.34 5.35
N THR A 98 -3.40 -2.26 6.01
CA THR A 98 -2.64 -1.96 7.24
C THR A 98 -1.17 -2.26 6.97
N MET A 99 -0.29 -1.35 7.36
CA MET A 99 1.14 -1.61 7.28
C MET A 99 1.80 -1.40 8.64
N ILE A 100 2.73 -2.31 8.94
CA ILE A 100 3.48 -2.32 10.19
C ILE A 100 4.95 -2.46 9.84
N GLN A 101 5.77 -1.53 10.33
CA GLN A 101 7.21 -1.59 10.15
C GLN A 101 7.84 -2.14 11.42
N GLY A 102 8.50 -3.29 11.29
CA GLY A 102 9.16 -3.92 12.41
C GLY A 102 10.43 -3.20 12.81
N LEU A 103 10.77 -3.26 14.11
CA LEU A 103 12.05 -2.85 14.65
C LEU A 103 12.92 -4.08 14.86
N ARG A 104 14.22 -3.86 14.78
CA ARG A 104 15.18 -4.92 15.08
C ARG A 104 15.19 -5.19 16.56
#